data_081c905dc34addee7d476830ca9bccfd
#
_entry.id   081c905dc34addee7d476830ca9bccfd
#
_cell.length_a   1.000
_cell.length_b   1.000
_cell.length_c   1.000
_cell.angle_alpha   90.00
_cell.angle_beta   90.00
_cell.angle_gamma   90.00
#
_symmetry.space_group_name_H-M   'P 1'
#
loop_
_entity.id
_entity.type
_entity.pdbx_description
1 polymer ?
#
loop_
_entity_poly.entity_id
_entity_poly.type
_entity_poly.pdbx_seq_one_letter_code
_entity_poly.pdbx_strand_id
1 'polypeptide(L)'
;MNKHIIITAFPTFRRLPVAFLLVLMAITGQAQTFTPLVEDSINFVITGTTTSPNDSVAAFPCAPLGQRVKFPITDGHFTVTGRQPRNTFFQIGDFAGNDLRFIIEETPTDINLVTGEVKGSDLQQRFIRCQMRERDIDNVAEPWWESLSDEEKDRIITMREDGLPDATAKDSANFLKYENFSADRDALIRQNIRENKDNIIPAWYLFTDFSNLNYEQMVEFIQEDAPYAHHPAMERPWKAYWGKIKQMDITGKPAPDFEAESPDGTTHRLSEYMGYGRYVLIDFWASWCGPCISSFPFMKQLYATYKDRGLIFLGVSCDKDRDAWLKALEKHQLPWTALRSHAGKGDALDLYGIRGIPAVILISPDGKVISTDLEGKNLQTKLATIFE
;
A
#
# COMPACT_ATOMS: atom_id res chain seq x y z
N MET A 1 -19.33 53.42 6.19
CA MET A 1 -20.61 52.79 5.81
C MET A 1 -20.33 51.32 5.55
N ASN A 2 -20.65 50.52 6.56
CA ASN A 2 -20.47 49.05 6.53
C ASN A 2 -21.59 48.40 5.72
N LYS A 3 -21.24 47.58 4.74
CA LYS A 3 -22.18 46.60 4.16
C LYS A 3 -21.85 45.22 4.67
N HIS A 4 -22.65 44.74 5.63
CA HIS A 4 -22.74 43.34 5.98
C HIS A 4 -23.35 42.57 4.80
N ILE A 5 -22.62 41.58 4.30
CA ILE A 5 -23.18 40.58 3.38
C ILE A 5 -23.64 39.39 4.25
N ILE A 6 -24.96 39.23 4.30
CA ILE A 6 -25.62 38.09 4.91
C ILE A 6 -25.43 36.89 3.98
N ILE A 7 -24.71 35.86 4.46
CA ILE A 7 -24.62 34.58 3.76
C ILE A 7 -25.89 33.81 4.12
N THR A 8 -26.81 33.75 3.17
CA THR A 8 -28.00 32.89 3.26
C THR A 8 -27.59 31.40 3.09
N ALA A 9 -28.08 30.59 3.99
CA ALA A 9 -27.88 29.14 4.03
C ALA A 9 -28.23 28.49 2.69
N PHE A 10 -27.30 27.68 2.17
CA PHE A 10 -27.53 26.81 1.03
C PHE A 10 -28.32 25.56 1.47
N PRO A 11 -29.26 25.07 0.64
CA PRO A 11 -30.06 23.90 0.95
C PRO A 11 -29.19 22.63 0.90
N THR A 12 -29.50 21.71 1.79
CA THR A 12 -28.90 20.39 1.93
C THR A 12 -28.80 19.66 0.58
N PHE A 13 -27.60 19.57 0.04
CA PHE A 13 -27.33 18.70 -1.10
C PHE A 13 -27.44 17.25 -0.67
N ARG A 14 -28.39 16.53 -1.25
CA ARG A 14 -28.47 15.07 -1.24
C ARG A 14 -27.13 14.51 -1.70
N ARG A 15 -26.57 13.59 -0.92
CA ARG A 15 -25.30 12.89 -1.17
C ARG A 15 -25.27 12.35 -2.60
N LEU A 16 -24.51 12.99 -3.47
CA LEU A 16 -24.02 12.38 -4.70
C LEU A 16 -22.91 11.38 -4.31
N PRO A 17 -22.82 10.21 -4.94
CA PRO A 17 -21.74 9.27 -4.65
C PRO A 17 -20.39 9.98 -4.90
N VAL A 18 -19.46 9.84 -3.96
CA VAL A 18 -18.14 10.47 -3.94
C VAL A 18 -17.37 10.29 -5.25
N ALA A 19 -17.61 9.19 -5.96
CA ALA A 19 -17.07 8.95 -7.30
C ALA A 19 -17.41 10.07 -8.32
N PHE A 20 -18.56 10.76 -8.16
CA PHE A 20 -18.96 11.83 -9.08
C PHE A 20 -18.29 13.17 -8.77
N LEU A 21 -17.96 13.42 -7.49
CA LEU A 21 -17.24 14.64 -7.09
C LEU A 21 -15.76 14.59 -7.48
N LEU A 22 -15.12 13.41 -7.34
CA LEU A 22 -13.72 13.19 -7.72
C LEU A 22 -13.50 13.23 -9.24
N VAL A 23 -14.46 12.77 -10.03
CA VAL A 23 -14.44 12.92 -11.50
C VAL A 23 -14.49 14.39 -11.92
N LEU A 24 -15.21 15.24 -11.18
CA LEU A 24 -15.22 16.67 -11.49
C LEU A 24 -13.88 17.37 -11.16
N MET A 25 -13.19 16.96 -10.09
CA MET A 25 -11.87 17.53 -9.74
C MET A 25 -10.76 17.06 -10.71
N ALA A 26 -10.84 15.83 -11.24
CA ALA A 26 -9.91 15.32 -12.25
C ALA A 26 -9.99 16.12 -13.58
N ILE A 27 -11.16 16.69 -13.91
CA ILE A 27 -11.38 17.46 -15.15
C ILE A 27 -10.70 18.85 -15.10
N THR A 28 -10.41 19.39 -13.90
CA THR A 28 -9.83 20.74 -13.78
C THR A 28 -8.31 20.82 -13.95
N GLY A 29 -7.63 19.69 -14.13
CA GLY A 29 -6.17 19.66 -14.39
C GLY A 29 -5.31 20.16 -13.23
N GLN A 30 -5.89 20.42 -12.05
CA GLN A 30 -5.12 20.76 -10.85
C GLN A 30 -4.48 19.52 -10.27
N ALA A 31 -3.18 19.57 -10.01
CA ALA A 31 -2.47 18.52 -9.29
C ALA A 31 -3.10 18.38 -7.90
N GLN A 32 -3.68 17.20 -7.61
CA GLN A 32 -4.19 16.90 -6.29
C GLN A 32 -3.02 16.87 -5.31
N THR A 33 -3.03 17.76 -4.33
CA THR A 33 -2.00 17.88 -3.31
C THR A 33 -2.61 17.55 -1.96
N PHE A 34 -1.97 16.63 -1.24
CA PHE A 34 -2.32 16.37 0.15
C PHE A 34 -1.86 17.53 1.02
N THR A 35 -2.77 18.10 1.80
CA THR A 35 -2.46 19.13 2.81
C THR A 35 -2.67 18.50 4.19
N PRO A 36 -1.60 18.19 4.94
CA PRO A 36 -1.72 17.64 6.28
C PRO A 36 -2.30 18.68 7.24
N LEU A 37 -3.12 18.22 8.18
CA LEU A 37 -3.51 19.02 9.32
C LEU A 37 -2.28 19.24 10.21
N VAL A 38 -1.94 20.50 10.46
CA VAL A 38 -0.88 20.85 11.41
C VAL A 38 -1.54 21.09 12.76
N GLU A 39 -1.32 20.17 13.69
CA GLU A 39 -1.84 20.28 15.04
C GLU A 39 -0.84 20.90 16.00
N ASP A 40 -1.35 21.57 17.04
CA ASP A 40 -0.51 22.13 18.11
C ASP A 40 0.19 21.03 18.90
N SER A 41 1.44 21.28 19.22
CA SER A 41 2.20 20.38 20.10
C SER A 41 1.74 20.50 21.54
N ILE A 42 1.46 19.38 22.15
CA ILE A 42 1.01 19.24 23.55
C ILE A 42 2.02 18.48 24.39
N ASN A 43 2.02 18.71 25.68
CA ASN A 43 2.73 17.85 26.63
C ASN A 43 1.86 16.63 26.92
N PHE A 44 2.47 15.45 26.94
CA PHE A 44 1.78 14.20 27.22
C PHE A 44 2.48 13.42 28.34
N VAL A 45 1.71 12.55 28.99
CA VAL A 45 2.18 11.62 30.03
C VAL A 45 1.54 10.26 29.77
N ILE A 46 2.38 9.24 29.61
CA ILE A 46 1.95 7.84 29.55
C ILE A 46 2.72 7.11 30.66
N THR A 47 1.97 6.61 31.65
CA THR A 47 2.51 5.73 32.70
C THR A 47 2.16 4.28 32.37
N GLY A 48 2.90 3.35 32.92
CA GLY A 48 2.51 1.97 32.72
C GLY A 48 3.35 0.96 33.48
N THR A 49 2.94 -0.30 33.29
CA THR A 49 3.60 -1.48 33.88
C THR A 49 3.98 -2.47 32.81
N THR A 50 5.06 -3.21 33.06
CA THR A 50 5.51 -4.34 32.27
C THR A 50 6.15 -5.40 33.17
N THR A 51 6.17 -6.64 32.70
CA THR A 51 6.93 -7.75 33.32
C THR A 51 8.28 -7.98 32.64
N SER A 52 8.69 -7.09 31.74
CA SER A 52 9.97 -7.17 31.04
C SER A 52 11.14 -7.22 32.03
N PRO A 53 12.14 -8.09 31.80
CA PRO A 53 13.39 -8.09 32.56
C PRO A 53 14.34 -6.96 32.15
N ASN A 54 13.99 -6.18 31.12
CA ASN A 54 14.79 -5.06 30.63
C ASN A 54 14.70 -3.86 31.57
N ASP A 55 15.68 -2.99 31.51
CA ASP A 55 15.82 -1.80 32.35
C ASP A 55 15.08 -0.56 31.83
N SER A 56 14.55 -0.67 30.61
CA SER A 56 13.93 0.47 29.94
C SER A 56 12.86 0.05 28.91
N VAL A 57 11.91 0.95 28.66
CA VAL A 57 11.04 0.95 27.48
C VAL A 57 11.62 1.90 26.43
N ALA A 58 11.41 1.58 25.15
CA ALA A 58 11.67 2.49 24.06
C ALA A 58 10.37 3.15 23.59
N ALA A 59 10.42 4.44 23.32
CA ALA A 59 9.28 5.21 22.88
C ALA A 59 9.63 6.12 21.69
N PHE A 60 8.75 6.20 20.67
CA PHE A 60 8.99 7.03 19.49
C PHE A 60 7.70 7.29 18.67
N PRO A 61 7.63 8.43 17.94
CA PRO A 61 6.56 8.68 16.97
C PRO A 61 6.63 7.68 15.80
N CYS A 62 5.48 7.18 15.36
CA CYS A 62 5.40 6.20 14.26
C CYS A 62 5.11 6.84 12.90
N ALA A 63 4.34 7.93 12.88
CA ALA A 63 3.94 8.60 11.66
C ALA A 63 3.79 10.13 11.88
N PRO A 64 4.78 10.95 11.41
CA PRO A 64 6.05 10.52 10.80
C PRO A 64 6.98 9.80 11.79
N LEU A 65 7.86 8.95 11.27
CA LEU A 65 8.80 8.21 12.10
C LEU A 65 9.79 9.18 12.78
N GLY A 66 9.84 9.13 14.11
CA GLY A 66 10.69 9.99 14.91
C GLY A 66 11.83 9.24 15.63
N GLN A 67 12.62 10.00 16.38
CA GLN A 67 13.72 9.44 17.13
C GLN A 67 13.21 8.54 18.28
N ARG A 68 13.83 7.37 18.44
CA ARG A 68 13.60 6.46 19.56
C ARG A 68 14.29 6.97 20.81
N VAL A 69 13.53 7.08 21.90
CA VAL A 69 14.02 7.51 23.22
C VAL A 69 13.78 6.38 24.22
N LYS A 70 14.73 6.16 25.13
CA LYS A 70 14.60 5.19 26.22
C LYS A 70 14.13 5.86 27.51
N PHE A 71 13.23 5.20 28.22
CA PHE A 71 12.71 5.60 29.52
C PHE A 71 12.93 4.45 30.52
N PRO A 72 13.42 4.71 31.75
CA PRO A 72 13.74 3.65 32.69
C PRO A 72 12.51 2.91 33.19
N ILE A 73 12.70 1.62 33.47
CA ILE A 73 11.73 0.80 34.22
C ILE A 73 12.27 0.71 35.68
N THR A 74 11.42 1.02 36.64
CA THR A 74 11.71 0.89 38.09
C THR A 74 10.60 0.07 38.72
N ASP A 75 10.90 -1.07 39.30
CA ASP A 75 9.94 -1.98 39.93
C ASP A 75 8.76 -2.36 39.00
N GLY A 76 9.07 -2.59 37.73
CA GLY A 76 8.08 -2.92 36.69
C GLY A 76 7.24 -1.75 36.20
N HIS A 77 7.49 -0.52 36.64
CA HIS A 77 6.81 0.71 36.24
C HIS A 77 7.67 1.58 35.33
N PHE A 78 7.03 2.28 34.42
CA PHE A 78 7.68 3.29 33.57
C PHE A 78 6.82 4.54 33.43
N THR A 79 7.47 5.65 33.08
CA THR A 79 6.79 6.90 32.72
C THR A 79 7.43 7.48 31.47
N VAL A 80 6.63 7.66 30.42
CA VAL A 80 7.02 8.31 29.17
C VAL A 80 6.40 9.69 29.14
N THR A 81 7.21 10.71 29.00
CA THR A 81 6.78 12.10 28.90
C THR A 81 7.44 12.77 27.71
N GLY A 82 6.78 13.77 27.18
CA GLY A 82 7.35 14.52 26.06
C GLY A 82 6.41 15.60 25.55
N ARG A 83 6.82 16.18 24.42
CA ARG A 83 6.00 17.13 23.66
C ARG A 83 5.93 16.68 22.22
N GLN A 84 4.72 16.45 21.72
CA GLN A 84 4.44 16.00 20.37
C GLN A 84 3.19 16.71 19.83
N PRO A 85 3.02 16.82 18.52
CA PRO A 85 1.73 17.22 17.96
C PRO A 85 0.61 16.34 18.49
N ARG A 86 -0.55 16.94 18.78
CA ARG A 86 -1.77 16.19 19.13
C ARG A 86 -2.04 15.14 18.04
N ASN A 87 -2.66 14.02 18.41
CA ASN A 87 -3.02 12.93 17.51
C ASN A 87 -1.84 12.18 16.87
N THR A 88 -0.58 12.47 17.22
CA THR A 88 0.56 11.68 16.76
C THR A 88 0.41 10.22 17.20
N PHE A 89 0.59 9.28 16.27
CA PHE A 89 0.73 7.86 16.62
C PHE A 89 2.12 7.61 17.19
N PHE A 90 2.17 7.04 18.39
CA PHE A 90 3.37 6.89 19.19
C PHE A 90 3.49 5.46 19.70
N GLN A 91 4.64 4.81 19.53
CA GLN A 91 4.85 3.44 19.97
C GLN A 91 5.67 3.42 21.26
N ILE A 92 5.29 2.53 22.18
CA ILE A 92 6.07 2.17 23.37
C ILE A 92 6.25 0.65 23.37
N GLY A 93 7.50 0.18 23.56
CA GLY A 93 7.82 -1.23 23.63
C GLY A 93 8.90 -1.51 24.67
N ASP A 94 8.86 -2.70 25.29
CA ASP A 94 9.72 -3.12 26.38
C ASP A 94 10.88 -4.02 25.98
N PHE A 95 11.12 -4.20 24.67
CA PHE A 95 12.11 -5.12 24.10
C PHE A 95 11.95 -6.60 24.47
N ALA A 96 10.85 -6.98 25.13
CA ALA A 96 10.49 -8.36 25.43
C ALA A 96 9.31 -8.85 24.58
N GLY A 97 8.97 -8.11 23.49
CA GLY A 97 7.87 -8.43 22.60
C GLY A 97 6.55 -7.74 22.97
N ASN A 98 6.50 -6.98 24.07
CA ASN A 98 5.32 -6.23 24.43
C ASN A 98 5.45 -4.81 23.91
N ASP A 99 4.78 -4.50 22.81
CA ASP A 99 4.67 -3.15 22.28
C ASP A 99 3.22 -2.78 22.00
N LEU A 100 2.91 -1.50 22.21
CA LEU A 100 1.60 -0.91 21.94
C LEU A 100 1.79 0.48 21.33
N ARG A 101 0.82 0.87 20.51
CA ARG A 101 0.76 2.20 19.93
C ARG A 101 -0.28 3.03 20.66
N PHE A 102 0.02 4.30 20.77
CA PHE A 102 -0.77 5.30 21.50
C PHE A 102 -1.09 6.46 20.57
N ILE A 103 -2.18 7.14 20.88
CA ILE A 103 -2.50 8.44 20.28
C ILE A 103 -2.09 9.50 21.29
N ILE A 104 -1.29 10.47 20.89
CA ILE A 104 -0.88 11.57 21.77
C ILE A 104 -2.04 12.51 22.03
N GLU A 105 -2.48 12.56 23.29
CA GLU A 105 -3.58 13.38 23.81
C GLU A 105 -3.15 14.08 25.10
N GLU A 106 -3.91 15.10 25.53
CA GLU A 106 -3.68 15.77 26.82
C GLU A 106 -4.08 14.89 28.02
N THR A 107 -5.01 13.98 27.80
CA THR A 107 -5.48 13.07 28.85
C THR A 107 -4.36 12.09 29.21
N PRO A 108 -3.89 12.05 30.46
CA PRO A 108 -2.90 11.06 30.88
C PRO A 108 -3.39 9.64 30.65
N THR A 109 -2.49 8.79 30.19
CA THR A 109 -2.79 7.37 29.93
C THR A 109 -1.99 6.49 30.87
N ASP A 110 -2.62 5.49 31.49
CA ASP A 110 -1.97 4.43 32.24
C ASP A 110 -2.26 3.07 31.60
N ILE A 111 -1.20 2.25 31.39
CA ILE A 111 -1.28 1.03 30.59
C ILE A 111 -0.50 -0.13 31.21
N ASN A 112 -1.05 -1.33 31.13
CA ASN A 112 -0.28 -2.55 31.28
C ASN A 112 0.14 -3.03 29.88
N LEU A 113 1.42 -3.00 29.53
CA LEU A 113 1.91 -3.38 28.19
C LEU A 113 1.66 -4.85 27.85
N VAL A 114 1.60 -5.71 28.88
CA VAL A 114 1.39 -7.16 28.67
C VAL A 114 -0.08 -7.47 28.41
N THR A 115 -0.99 -6.95 29.26
CA THR A 115 -2.41 -7.28 29.19
C THR A 115 -3.23 -6.35 28.29
N GLY A 116 -2.68 -5.15 27.95
CA GLY A 116 -3.42 -4.11 27.25
C GLY A 116 -4.48 -3.40 28.11
N GLU A 117 -4.55 -3.67 29.43
CA GLU A 117 -5.44 -2.92 30.33
C GLU A 117 -5.03 -1.45 30.33
N VAL A 118 -5.96 -0.56 29.96
CA VAL A 118 -5.70 0.87 29.76
C VAL A 118 -6.70 1.75 30.52
N LYS A 119 -6.17 2.79 31.17
CA LYS A 119 -6.93 3.92 31.71
C LYS A 119 -6.52 5.18 30.94
N GLY A 120 -7.47 5.81 30.25
CA GLY A 120 -7.23 6.96 29.39
C GLY A 120 -8.54 7.41 28.75
N SER A 121 -8.45 8.21 27.69
CA SER A 121 -9.61 8.64 26.91
C SER A 121 -10.34 7.47 26.24
N ASP A 122 -11.59 7.68 25.83
CA ASP A 122 -12.35 6.70 25.04
C ASP A 122 -11.63 6.36 23.73
N LEU A 123 -11.00 7.34 23.07
CA LEU A 123 -10.24 7.15 21.85
C LEU A 123 -9.04 6.22 22.09
N GLN A 124 -8.28 6.48 23.18
CA GLN A 124 -7.15 5.65 23.56
C GLN A 124 -7.58 4.21 23.87
N GLN A 125 -8.68 4.05 24.63
CA GLN A 125 -9.21 2.73 24.96
C GLN A 125 -9.68 1.97 23.69
N ARG A 126 -10.33 2.64 22.75
CA ARG A 126 -10.71 2.04 21.45
C ARG A 126 -9.49 1.59 20.67
N PHE A 127 -8.45 2.42 20.60
CA PHE A 127 -7.24 2.10 19.85
C PHE A 127 -6.49 0.89 20.43
N ILE A 128 -6.35 0.83 21.76
CA ILE A 128 -5.75 -0.34 22.43
C ILE A 128 -6.60 -1.60 22.21
N ARG A 129 -7.93 -1.54 22.31
CA ARG A 129 -8.78 -2.70 22.00
C ARG A 129 -8.59 -3.22 20.58
N CYS A 130 -8.42 -2.35 19.60
CA CYS A 130 -8.13 -2.75 18.24
C CYS A 130 -6.82 -3.54 18.18
N GLN A 131 -5.76 -3.05 18.81
CA GLN A 131 -4.46 -3.71 18.85
C GLN A 131 -4.47 -5.04 19.61
N MET A 132 -5.23 -5.13 20.68
CA MET A 132 -5.38 -6.40 21.43
C MET A 132 -6.06 -7.47 20.59
N ARG A 133 -7.07 -7.11 19.77
CA ARG A 133 -7.69 -8.05 18.81
C ARG A 133 -6.68 -8.55 17.75
N GLU A 134 -5.79 -7.67 17.28
CA GLU A 134 -4.71 -8.07 16.36
C GLU A 134 -3.72 -9.02 17.07
N ARG A 135 -3.31 -8.69 18.29
CA ARG A 135 -2.43 -9.52 19.12
C ARG A 135 -3.03 -10.92 19.35
N ASP A 136 -4.34 -11.04 19.48
CA ASP A 136 -5.00 -12.35 19.65
C ASP A 136 -4.81 -13.24 18.40
N ILE A 137 -4.84 -12.67 17.21
CA ILE A 137 -4.51 -13.39 15.96
C ILE A 137 -3.02 -13.75 15.93
N ASP A 138 -2.15 -12.79 16.23
CA ASP A 138 -0.69 -12.98 16.22
C ASP A 138 -0.27 -14.05 17.23
N ASN A 139 -0.85 -14.08 18.43
CA ASN A 139 -0.58 -15.10 19.44
C ASN A 139 -0.87 -16.56 18.98
N VAL A 140 -1.73 -16.73 17.98
CA VAL A 140 -2.02 -18.06 17.39
C VAL A 140 -1.17 -18.30 16.14
N ALA A 141 -0.95 -17.28 15.34
CA ALA A 141 -0.22 -17.37 14.07
C ALA A 141 1.29 -17.51 14.27
N GLU A 142 1.88 -16.69 15.17
CA GLU A 142 3.31 -16.58 15.37
C GLU A 142 3.96 -17.89 15.88
N PRO A 143 3.43 -18.60 16.92
CA PRO A 143 4.00 -19.86 17.35
C PRO A 143 3.96 -20.94 16.26
N TRP A 144 2.94 -20.93 15.42
CA TRP A 144 2.89 -21.82 14.28
C TRP A 144 3.95 -21.46 13.24
N TRP A 145 4.07 -20.17 12.88
CA TRP A 145 5.08 -19.68 11.93
C TRP A 145 6.50 -20.01 12.41
N GLU A 146 6.80 -19.77 13.69
CA GLU A 146 8.09 -20.07 14.29
C GLU A 146 8.39 -21.60 14.35
N SER A 147 7.36 -22.44 14.34
CA SER A 147 7.54 -23.89 14.29
C SER A 147 7.95 -24.43 12.91
N LEU A 148 7.85 -23.62 11.87
CA LEU A 148 8.25 -23.99 10.51
C LEU A 148 9.76 -23.83 10.32
N SER A 149 10.36 -24.71 9.53
CA SER A 149 11.74 -24.53 9.07
C SER A 149 11.84 -23.35 8.08
N ASP A 150 13.04 -22.83 7.90
CA ASP A 150 13.27 -21.72 6.92
C ASP A 150 12.88 -22.15 5.50
N GLU A 151 13.14 -23.43 5.13
CA GLU A 151 12.71 -23.97 3.84
C GLU A 151 11.19 -23.99 3.68
N GLU A 152 10.43 -24.35 4.73
CA GLU A 152 8.96 -24.33 4.69
C GLU A 152 8.42 -22.91 4.58
N LYS A 153 9.01 -21.96 5.29
CA LYS A 153 8.68 -20.52 5.19
C LYS A 153 8.92 -19.99 3.78
N ASP A 154 10.08 -20.29 3.20
CA ASP A 154 10.43 -19.88 1.83
C ASP A 154 9.47 -20.48 0.80
N ARG A 155 9.06 -21.75 0.96
CA ARG A 155 8.10 -22.41 0.07
C ARG A 155 6.71 -21.77 0.16
N ILE A 156 6.24 -21.38 1.35
CA ILE A 156 4.98 -20.65 1.53
C ILE A 156 5.03 -19.30 0.81
N ILE A 157 6.11 -18.54 0.97
CA ILE A 157 6.29 -17.24 0.33
C ILE A 157 6.33 -17.40 -1.20
N THR A 158 7.09 -18.38 -1.70
CA THR A 158 7.16 -18.68 -3.14
C THR A 158 5.79 -19.07 -3.71
N MET A 159 4.99 -19.86 -2.99
CA MET A 159 3.62 -20.20 -3.42
C MET A 159 2.73 -18.98 -3.55
N ARG A 160 2.90 -18.01 -2.66
CA ARG A 160 2.13 -16.75 -2.69
C ARG A 160 2.51 -15.86 -3.87
N GLU A 161 3.80 -15.74 -4.16
CA GLU A 161 4.32 -14.81 -5.15
C GLU A 161 4.27 -15.37 -6.58
N ASP A 162 4.76 -16.59 -6.77
CA ASP A 162 5.06 -17.16 -8.09
C ASP A 162 4.32 -18.47 -8.40
N GLY A 163 3.62 -19.04 -7.42
CA GLY A 163 3.18 -20.43 -7.46
C GLY A 163 4.36 -21.39 -7.29
N LEU A 164 4.09 -22.63 -6.90
CA LEU A 164 5.09 -23.65 -6.67
C LEU A 164 4.72 -24.91 -7.48
N PRO A 165 5.33 -25.14 -8.67
CA PRO A 165 4.93 -26.22 -9.56
C PRO A 165 5.11 -27.62 -8.96
N ASP A 166 6.05 -27.77 -8.01
CA ASP A 166 6.37 -29.00 -7.29
C ASP A 166 5.81 -29.04 -5.86
N ALA A 167 4.76 -28.26 -5.57
CA ALA A 167 4.17 -28.17 -4.26
C ALA A 167 3.67 -29.53 -3.77
N THR A 168 4.08 -29.90 -2.57
CA THR A 168 3.60 -31.11 -1.88
C THR A 168 2.26 -30.83 -1.20
N ALA A 169 1.58 -31.89 -0.73
CA ALA A 169 0.38 -31.74 0.09
C ALA A 169 0.65 -30.94 1.40
N LYS A 170 1.86 -31.07 1.96
CA LYS A 170 2.30 -30.33 3.15
C LYS A 170 2.46 -28.83 2.84
N ASP A 171 3.08 -28.48 1.71
CA ASP A 171 3.22 -27.10 1.27
C ASP A 171 1.85 -26.43 1.07
N SER A 172 0.95 -27.13 0.39
CA SER A 172 -0.42 -26.66 0.18
C SER A 172 -1.18 -26.44 1.50
N ALA A 173 -1.02 -27.34 2.48
CA ALA A 173 -1.64 -27.20 3.79
C ALA A 173 -1.05 -26.02 4.58
N ASN A 174 0.27 -25.84 4.56
CA ASN A 174 0.95 -24.72 5.21
C ASN A 174 0.56 -23.40 4.55
N PHE A 175 0.54 -23.36 3.21
CA PHE A 175 0.12 -22.17 2.46
C PHE A 175 -1.33 -21.78 2.77
N LEU A 176 -2.27 -22.74 2.77
CA LEU A 176 -3.66 -22.47 3.11
C LEU A 176 -3.80 -21.91 4.54
N LYS A 177 -3.02 -22.43 5.48
CA LYS A 177 -3.02 -21.93 6.86
C LYS A 177 -2.49 -20.50 6.95
N TYR A 178 -1.42 -20.19 6.23
CA TYR A 178 -0.89 -18.82 6.10
C TYR A 178 -1.91 -17.86 5.52
N GLU A 179 -2.56 -18.24 4.41
CA GLU A 179 -3.60 -17.44 3.75
C GLU A 179 -4.81 -17.19 4.67
N ASN A 180 -5.20 -18.18 5.48
CA ASN A 180 -6.29 -18.00 6.44
C ASN A 180 -5.92 -16.97 7.52
N PHE A 181 -4.73 -17.02 8.11
CA PHE A 181 -4.28 -16.02 9.08
C PHE A 181 -4.19 -14.62 8.45
N SER A 182 -3.67 -14.54 7.23
CA SER A 182 -3.60 -13.28 6.48
C SER A 182 -5.00 -12.71 6.24
N ALA A 183 -5.95 -13.54 5.81
CA ALA A 183 -7.33 -13.14 5.55
C ALA A 183 -8.06 -12.68 6.82
N ASP A 184 -7.86 -13.38 7.95
CA ASP A 184 -8.44 -13.03 9.24
C ASP A 184 -7.91 -11.68 9.74
N ARG A 185 -6.60 -11.45 9.60
CA ARG A 185 -5.97 -10.17 9.95
C ARG A 185 -6.49 -9.03 9.07
N ASP A 186 -6.55 -9.24 7.77
CA ASP A 186 -7.08 -8.27 6.82
C ASP A 186 -8.55 -7.94 7.09
N ALA A 187 -9.36 -8.96 7.43
CA ALA A 187 -10.76 -8.75 7.80
C ALA A 187 -10.89 -7.93 9.08
N LEU A 188 -10.04 -8.20 10.09
CA LEU A 188 -10.00 -7.46 11.34
C LEU A 188 -9.56 -5.99 11.14
N ILE A 189 -8.52 -5.75 10.31
CA ILE A 189 -8.08 -4.39 9.97
C ILE A 189 -9.24 -3.61 9.34
N ARG A 190 -9.91 -4.19 8.36
CA ARG A 190 -11.09 -3.57 7.71
C ARG A 190 -12.23 -3.31 8.70
N GLN A 191 -12.45 -4.22 9.64
CA GLN A 191 -13.41 -4.04 10.72
C GLN A 191 -13.01 -2.88 11.65
N ASN A 192 -11.73 -2.82 12.06
CA ASN A 192 -11.21 -1.73 12.90
C ASN A 192 -11.38 -0.36 12.24
N ILE A 193 -11.16 -0.26 10.92
CA ILE A 193 -11.42 0.97 10.15
C ILE A 193 -12.92 1.33 10.19
N ARG A 194 -13.81 0.38 9.91
CA ARG A 194 -15.25 0.62 9.84
C ARG A 194 -15.85 1.05 11.19
N GLU A 195 -15.41 0.42 12.28
CA GLU A 195 -15.89 0.71 13.64
C GLU A 195 -15.41 2.06 14.17
N ASN A 196 -14.39 2.66 13.54
CA ASN A 196 -13.74 3.89 13.99
C ASN A 196 -13.80 5.04 12.96
N LYS A 197 -14.73 5.01 11.99
CA LYS A 197 -14.87 6.07 10.97
C LYS A 197 -15.15 7.46 11.56
N ASP A 198 -15.56 7.52 12.82
CA ASP A 198 -15.89 8.73 13.57
C ASP A 198 -14.68 9.39 14.27
N ASN A 199 -13.49 8.83 14.13
CA ASN A 199 -12.27 9.29 14.81
C ASN A 199 -11.01 9.08 13.96
N ILE A 200 -9.81 9.27 14.53
CA ILE A 200 -8.54 9.23 13.78
C ILE A 200 -7.89 7.84 13.68
N ILE A 201 -8.41 6.81 14.36
CA ILE A 201 -7.83 5.46 14.36
C ILE A 201 -7.64 4.89 12.92
N PRO A 202 -8.57 5.11 11.96
CA PRO A 202 -8.37 4.65 10.59
C PRO A 202 -7.10 5.15 9.92
N ALA A 203 -6.59 6.35 10.29
CA ALA A 203 -5.35 6.85 9.71
C ALA A 203 -4.15 5.93 10.00
N TRP A 204 -4.12 5.27 11.17
CA TRP A 204 -3.09 4.28 11.50
C TRP A 204 -3.17 3.08 10.57
N TYR A 205 -4.35 2.48 10.43
CA TYR A 205 -4.54 1.28 9.62
C TYR A 205 -4.33 1.55 8.13
N LEU A 206 -4.80 2.68 7.65
CA LEU A 206 -4.56 3.10 6.28
C LEU A 206 -3.09 3.40 6.02
N PHE A 207 -2.35 3.96 6.99
CA PHE A 207 -0.91 4.18 6.87
C PHE A 207 -0.12 2.88 6.76
N THR A 208 -0.48 1.85 7.54
CA THR A 208 0.24 0.59 7.60
C THR A 208 -0.15 -0.41 6.52
N ASP A 209 -1.41 -0.35 6.03
CA ASP A 209 -2.00 -1.41 5.21
C ASP A 209 -2.58 -0.94 3.86
N PHE A 210 -2.42 0.33 3.49
CA PHE A 210 -3.04 0.87 2.26
C PHE A 210 -2.63 0.11 0.99
N SER A 211 -1.46 -0.51 0.94
CA SER A 211 -0.97 -1.30 -0.19
C SER A 211 -1.76 -2.58 -0.43
N ASN A 212 -2.41 -3.11 0.60
CA ASN A 212 -3.24 -4.32 0.55
C ASN A 212 -4.71 -4.02 0.22
N LEU A 213 -5.08 -2.74 0.07
CA LEU A 213 -6.44 -2.35 -0.28
C LEU A 213 -6.66 -2.37 -1.80
N ASN A 214 -7.73 -3.01 -2.23
CA ASN A 214 -8.21 -2.84 -3.59
C ASN A 214 -8.88 -1.46 -3.78
N TYR A 215 -9.20 -1.12 -5.03
CA TYR A 215 -9.78 0.20 -5.33
C TYR A 215 -11.11 0.46 -4.60
N GLU A 216 -11.99 -0.53 -4.53
CA GLU A 216 -13.30 -0.39 -3.86
C GLU A 216 -13.13 -0.11 -2.37
N GLN A 217 -12.17 -0.78 -1.72
CA GLN A 217 -11.82 -0.55 -0.33
C GLN A 217 -11.17 0.83 -0.13
N MET A 218 -10.32 1.27 -1.06
CA MET A 218 -9.77 2.63 -1.03
C MET A 218 -10.90 3.66 -1.13
N VAL A 219 -11.87 3.48 -2.03
CA VAL A 219 -13.05 4.35 -2.14
C VAL A 219 -13.88 4.33 -0.85
N GLU A 220 -14.04 3.17 -0.20
CA GLU A 220 -14.79 3.05 1.05
C GLU A 220 -14.10 3.78 2.22
N PHE A 221 -12.76 3.71 2.30
CA PHE A 221 -12.02 4.11 3.49
C PHE A 221 -11.32 5.46 3.37
N ILE A 222 -10.94 5.89 2.17
CA ILE A 222 -10.24 7.16 1.94
C ILE A 222 -11.28 8.20 1.51
N GLN A 223 -11.85 8.93 2.49
CA GLN A 223 -12.92 9.90 2.31
C GLN A 223 -12.44 11.29 2.76
N GLU A 224 -12.70 12.33 1.96
CA GLU A 224 -12.24 13.71 2.24
C GLU A 224 -12.87 14.33 3.50
N ASP A 225 -14.10 13.93 3.82
CA ASP A 225 -14.86 14.44 4.97
C ASP A 225 -14.64 13.62 6.25
N ALA A 226 -13.80 12.59 6.20
CA ALA A 226 -13.51 11.76 7.37
C ALA A 226 -12.63 12.51 8.38
N PRO A 227 -12.83 12.29 9.70
CA PRO A 227 -12.01 12.93 10.74
C PRO A 227 -10.51 12.69 10.60
N TYR A 228 -10.13 11.59 9.98
CA TYR A 228 -8.74 11.18 9.75
C TYR A 228 -8.16 11.63 8.39
N ALA A 229 -8.97 12.21 7.49
CA ALA A 229 -8.60 12.48 6.10
C ALA A 229 -7.31 13.30 5.94
N HIS A 230 -7.14 14.30 6.78
CA HIS A 230 -5.99 15.21 6.75
C HIS A 230 -4.91 14.89 7.80
N HIS A 231 -5.03 13.77 8.51
CA HIS A 231 -3.97 13.32 9.42
C HIS A 231 -2.67 13.09 8.63
N PRO A 232 -1.47 13.49 9.14
CA PRO A 232 -0.19 13.34 8.41
C PRO A 232 0.08 11.91 7.90
N ALA A 233 -0.37 10.89 8.62
CA ALA A 233 -0.26 9.49 8.20
C ALA A 233 -1.00 9.19 6.87
N MET A 234 -1.99 10.00 6.50
CA MET A 234 -2.79 9.80 5.28
C MET A 234 -2.10 10.27 4.00
N GLU A 235 -0.92 10.90 4.06
CA GLU A 235 -0.24 11.38 2.86
C GLU A 235 0.03 10.27 1.83
N ARG A 236 0.55 9.12 2.29
CA ARG A 236 0.84 7.98 1.41
C ARG A 236 -0.44 7.28 0.91
N PRO A 237 -1.45 6.98 1.76
CA PRO A 237 -2.74 6.48 1.31
C PRO A 237 -3.42 7.35 0.25
N TRP A 238 -3.44 8.67 0.44
CA TRP A 238 -4.01 9.59 -0.55
C TRP A 238 -3.26 9.57 -1.89
N LYS A 239 -1.93 9.57 -1.85
CA LYS A 239 -1.12 9.47 -3.08
C LYS A 239 -1.40 8.17 -3.84
N ALA A 240 -1.54 7.04 -3.13
CA ALA A 240 -1.89 5.77 -3.74
C ALA A 240 -3.30 5.79 -4.34
N TYR A 241 -4.28 6.34 -3.62
CA TYR A 241 -5.65 6.49 -4.09
C TYR A 241 -5.76 7.34 -5.36
N TRP A 242 -5.14 8.51 -5.37
CA TRP A 242 -5.11 9.37 -6.57
C TRP A 242 -4.37 8.72 -7.75
N GLY A 243 -3.34 7.94 -7.47
CA GLY A 243 -2.67 7.13 -8.48
C GLY A 243 -3.62 6.12 -9.12
N LYS A 244 -4.39 5.37 -8.31
CA LYS A 244 -5.39 4.41 -8.80
C LYS A 244 -6.51 5.09 -9.61
N ILE A 245 -7.02 6.24 -9.15
CA ILE A 245 -8.00 7.03 -9.92
C ILE A 245 -7.45 7.41 -11.30
N LYS A 246 -6.22 7.92 -11.36
CA LYS A 246 -5.57 8.30 -12.63
C LYS A 246 -5.40 7.10 -13.56
N GLN A 247 -4.99 5.94 -13.03
CA GLN A 247 -4.90 4.69 -13.79
C GLN A 247 -6.27 4.27 -14.34
N MET A 248 -7.32 4.30 -13.52
CA MET A 248 -8.66 3.92 -13.95
C MET A 248 -9.25 4.89 -14.97
N ASP A 249 -8.89 6.18 -14.89
CA ASP A 249 -9.38 7.20 -15.82
C ASP A 249 -8.96 6.93 -17.27
N ILE A 250 -7.87 6.18 -17.51
CA ILE A 250 -7.43 5.80 -18.85
C ILE A 250 -8.02 4.49 -19.36
N THR A 251 -8.70 3.71 -18.53
CA THR A 251 -9.32 2.44 -18.96
C THR A 251 -10.46 2.71 -19.96
N GLY A 252 -10.46 1.99 -21.09
CA GLY A 252 -11.37 2.21 -22.21
C GLY A 252 -10.99 3.36 -23.14
N LYS A 253 -10.01 4.21 -22.76
CA LYS A 253 -9.51 5.31 -23.58
C LYS A 253 -8.32 4.87 -24.45
N PRO A 254 -8.00 5.62 -25.51
CA PRO A 254 -6.75 5.39 -26.27
C PRO A 254 -5.53 5.37 -25.34
N ALA A 255 -4.69 4.36 -25.54
CA ALA A 255 -3.45 4.23 -24.76
C ALA A 255 -2.53 5.44 -24.99
N PRO A 256 -2.07 6.13 -23.94
CA PRO A 256 -1.12 7.22 -24.08
C PRO A 256 0.16 6.75 -24.77
N ASP A 257 0.57 7.43 -25.83
CA ASP A 257 1.82 7.13 -26.54
C ASP A 257 3.01 7.75 -25.79
N PHE A 258 4.11 7.03 -25.70
CA PHE A 258 5.35 7.49 -25.06
C PHE A 258 6.58 7.06 -25.85
N GLU A 259 7.70 7.73 -25.62
CA GLU A 259 9.00 7.37 -26.14
C GLU A 259 9.81 6.58 -25.10
N ALA A 260 10.55 5.56 -25.56
CA ALA A 260 11.41 4.73 -24.74
C ALA A 260 12.64 4.27 -25.53
N GLU A 261 13.75 4.08 -24.84
CA GLU A 261 15.03 3.68 -25.41
C GLU A 261 15.18 2.14 -25.40
N SER A 262 15.58 1.53 -26.50
CA SER A 262 15.99 0.12 -26.57
C SER A 262 17.44 -0.07 -26.11
N PRO A 263 17.90 -1.32 -25.86
CA PRO A 263 19.26 -1.57 -25.38
C PRO A 263 20.39 -1.09 -26.31
N ASP A 264 20.13 -0.97 -27.61
CA ASP A 264 21.08 -0.44 -28.61
C ASP A 264 21.10 1.09 -28.68
N GLY A 265 20.27 1.78 -27.89
CA GLY A 265 20.14 3.24 -27.82
C GLY A 265 19.17 3.84 -28.84
N THR A 266 18.42 3.01 -29.57
CA THR A 266 17.39 3.49 -30.50
C THR A 266 16.15 3.92 -29.70
N THR A 267 15.55 5.06 -30.06
CA THR A 267 14.28 5.51 -29.49
C THR A 267 13.11 4.90 -30.26
N HIS A 268 12.18 4.33 -29.52
CA HIS A 268 10.92 3.74 -30.00
C HIS A 268 9.72 4.45 -29.39
N ARG A 269 8.61 4.39 -30.11
CA ARG A 269 7.31 4.82 -29.58
C ARG A 269 6.41 3.62 -29.30
N LEU A 270 5.57 3.71 -28.26
CA LEU A 270 4.59 2.66 -27.98
C LEU A 270 3.69 2.39 -29.20
N SER A 271 3.32 3.42 -29.95
CA SER A 271 2.52 3.32 -31.17
C SER A 271 3.08 2.38 -32.23
N GLU A 272 4.39 2.13 -32.26
CA GLU A 272 5.03 1.16 -33.18
C GLU A 272 4.64 -0.29 -32.88
N TYR A 273 4.21 -0.58 -31.66
CA TYR A 273 3.84 -1.90 -31.18
C TYR A 273 2.32 -2.11 -31.15
N MET A 274 1.53 -1.05 -31.24
CA MET A 274 0.06 -1.09 -31.19
C MET A 274 -0.56 -1.33 -32.57
N GLY A 275 -1.77 -1.86 -32.56
CA GLY A 275 -2.54 -2.13 -33.77
C GLY A 275 -2.23 -3.49 -34.41
N TYR A 276 -2.50 -3.62 -35.69
CA TYR A 276 -2.29 -4.86 -36.46
C TYR A 276 -3.05 -6.08 -35.92
N GLY A 277 -4.15 -5.88 -35.20
CA GLY A 277 -4.96 -6.95 -34.61
C GLY A 277 -4.34 -7.64 -33.40
N ARG A 278 -3.31 -7.04 -32.77
CA ARG A 278 -2.58 -7.63 -31.64
C ARG A 278 -2.85 -6.87 -30.35
N TYR A 279 -2.85 -7.61 -29.25
CA TYR A 279 -2.83 -7.06 -27.89
C TYR A 279 -1.41 -6.66 -27.51
N VAL A 280 -1.27 -5.64 -26.66
CA VAL A 280 0.02 -5.25 -26.09
C VAL A 280 -0.07 -5.32 -24.57
N LEU A 281 0.86 -6.05 -23.97
CA LEU A 281 1.07 -6.08 -22.53
C LEU A 281 2.35 -5.31 -22.23
N ILE A 282 2.22 -4.30 -21.37
CA ILE A 282 3.36 -3.51 -20.86
C ILE A 282 3.61 -3.93 -19.42
N ASP A 283 4.81 -4.43 -19.13
CA ASP A 283 5.30 -4.72 -17.79
C ASP A 283 6.26 -3.61 -17.36
N PHE A 284 5.83 -2.79 -16.40
CA PHE A 284 6.67 -1.73 -15.84
C PHE A 284 7.49 -2.26 -14.67
N TRP A 285 8.81 -2.17 -14.78
CA TRP A 285 9.74 -2.74 -13.84
C TRP A 285 10.98 -1.88 -13.60
N ALA A 286 11.90 -2.30 -12.74
CA ALA A 286 13.25 -1.73 -12.62
C ALA A 286 14.24 -2.75 -12.06
N SER A 287 15.54 -2.53 -12.32
CA SER A 287 16.63 -3.40 -11.87
C SER A 287 16.74 -3.52 -10.33
N TRP A 288 16.28 -2.54 -9.62
CA TRP A 288 16.25 -2.47 -8.14
C TRP A 288 14.92 -2.94 -7.55
N CYS A 289 13.91 -3.28 -8.35
CA CYS A 289 12.59 -3.71 -7.90
C CYS A 289 12.59 -5.21 -7.63
N GLY A 290 12.76 -5.61 -6.37
CA GLY A 290 12.74 -7.02 -5.95
C GLY A 290 11.47 -7.77 -6.37
N PRO A 291 10.27 -7.25 -6.07
CA PRO A 291 9.00 -7.89 -6.49
C PRO A 291 8.87 -8.05 -8.01
N CYS A 292 9.36 -7.07 -8.81
CA CYS A 292 9.34 -7.19 -10.27
C CYS A 292 10.23 -8.36 -10.76
N ILE A 293 11.42 -8.49 -10.16
CA ILE A 293 12.36 -9.56 -10.49
C ILE A 293 11.79 -10.93 -10.12
N SER A 294 11.11 -11.02 -8.97
CA SER A 294 10.47 -12.25 -8.51
C SER A 294 9.33 -12.70 -9.44
N SER A 295 8.65 -11.76 -10.11
CA SER A 295 7.58 -12.09 -11.07
C SER A 295 8.08 -12.57 -12.44
N PHE A 296 9.35 -12.41 -12.80
CA PHE A 296 9.86 -12.77 -14.12
C PHE A 296 9.66 -14.24 -14.52
N PRO A 297 9.81 -15.26 -13.63
CA PRO A 297 9.50 -16.64 -14.01
C PRO A 297 8.06 -16.81 -14.48
N PHE A 298 7.10 -16.25 -13.75
CA PHE A 298 5.68 -16.25 -14.11
C PHE A 298 5.42 -15.50 -15.42
N MET A 299 5.99 -14.30 -15.61
CA MET A 299 5.86 -13.52 -16.83
C MET A 299 6.46 -14.25 -18.04
N LYS A 300 7.56 -14.97 -17.88
CA LYS A 300 8.15 -15.83 -18.94
C LYS A 300 7.22 -16.96 -19.35
N GLN A 301 6.50 -17.58 -18.41
CA GLN A 301 5.49 -18.60 -18.72
C GLN A 301 4.33 -18.00 -19.52
N LEU A 302 3.81 -16.84 -19.13
CA LEU A 302 2.75 -16.14 -19.88
C LEU A 302 3.24 -15.75 -21.28
N TYR A 303 4.46 -15.20 -21.40
CA TYR A 303 5.06 -14.88 -22.68
C TYR A 303 5.14 -16.11 -23.59
N ALA A 304 5.67 -17.22 -23.10
CA ALA A 304 5.78 -18.46 -23.87
C ALA A 304 4.41 -18.98 -24.34
N THR A 305 3.37 -18.79 -23.53
CA THR A 305 2.00 -19.23 -23.84
C THR A 305 1.32 -18.38 -24.91
N TYR A 306 1.53 -17.05 -24.89
CA TYR A 306 0.70 -16.11 -25.65
C TYR A 306 1.42 -15.34 -26.76
N LYS A 307 2.77 -15.36 -26.85
CA LYS A 307 3.56 -14.62 -27.85
C LYS A 307 3.17 -14.94 -29.31
N ASP A 308 2.80 -16.19 -29.58
CA ASP A 308 2.41 -16.65 -30.91
C ASP A 308 0.87 -16.61 -31.13
N ARG A 309 0.13 -16.11 -30.14
CA ARG A 309 -1.34 -16.00 -30.16
C ARG A 309 -1.82 -14.55 -30.32
N GLY A 310 -0.94 -13.63 -30.68
CA GLY A 310 -1.28 -12.23 -30.92
C GLY A 310 -1.08 -11.29 -29.72
N LEU A 311 -0.28 -11.70 -28.72
CA LEU A 311 0.12 -10.85 -27.60
C LEU A 311 1.58 -10.38 -27.78
N ILE A 312 1.77 -9.06 -27.80
CA ILE A 312 3.07 -8.41 -27.73
C ILE A 312 3.37 -8.14 -26.26
N PHE A 313 4.56 -8.51 -25.81
CA PHE A 313 5.10 -8.19 -24.51
C PHE A 313 6.15 -7.08 -24.62
N LEU A 314 6.02 -6.04 -23.81
CA LEU A 314 6.99 -4.95 -23.67
C LEU A 314 7.39 -4.85 -22.20
N GLY A 315 8.66 -5.07 -21.90
CA GLY A 315 9.21 -4.76 -20.58
C GLY A 315 9.72 -3.33 -20.57
N VAL A 316 9.05 -2.44 -19.88
CA VAL A 316 9.42 -1.01 -19.81
C VAL A 316 10.06 -0.72 -18.47
N SER A 317 11.38 -0.61 -18.47
CA SER A 317 12.14 -0.24 -17.28
C SER A 317 12.02 1.25 -16.98
N CYS A 318 11.85 1.58 -15.69
CA CYS A 318 11.92 2.94 -15.16
C CYS A 318 13.27 3.24 -14.48
N ASP A 319 14.32 2.48 -14.78
CA ASP A 319 15.65 2.75 -14.27
C ASP A 319 16.18 4.11 -14.76
N LYS A 320 16.70 4.90 -13.82
CA LYS A 320 17.44 6.12 -14.14
C LYS A 320 18.85 5.80 -14.68
N ASP A 321 19.46 4.77 -14.10
CA ASP A 321 20.77 4.29 -14.47
C ASP A 321 20.67 3.26 -15.61
N ARG A 322 21.14 3.65 -16.78
CA ARG A 322 21.14 2.80 -17.99
C ARG A 322 21.99 1.54 -17.82
N ASP A 323 23.15 1.66 -17.18
CA ASP A 323 24.07 0.54 -17.01
C ASP A 323 23.52 -0.50 -16.04
N ALA A 324 22.81 -0.07 -14.99
CA ALA A 324 22.09 -0.97 -14.09
C ALA A 324 21.00 -1.74 -14.82
N TRP A 325 20.21 -1.06 -15.67
CA TRP A 325 19.21 -1.71 -16.52
C TRP A 325 19.81 -2.75 -17.47
N LEU A 326 20.87 -2.41 -18.19
CA LEU A 326 21.54 -3.33 -19.14
C LEU A 326 22.09 -4.58 -18.44
N LYS A 327 22.72 -4.40 -17.27
CA LYS A 327 23.19 -5.53 -16.44
C LYS A 327 22.05 -6.42 -15.98
N ALA A 328 20.90 -5.83 -15.62
CA ALA A 328 19.71 -6.61 -15.24
C ALA A 328 19.14 -7.39 -16.42
N LEU A 329 19.07 -6.81 -17.62
CA LEU A 329 18.67 -7.53 -18.84
C LEU A 329 19.59 -8.72 -19.14
N GLU A 330 20.91 -8.52 -19.06
CA GLU A 330 21.90 -9.60 -19.24
C GLU A 330 21.71 -10.71 -18.20
N LYS A 331 21.53 -10.35 -16.93
CA LYS A 331 21.35 -11.30 -15.83
C LYS A 331 20.07 -12.10 -15.95
N HIS A 332 18.94 -11.44 -16.24
CA HIS A 332 17.62 -12.06 -16.20
C HIS A 332 17.17 -12.62 -17.56
N GLN A 333 17.84 -12.27 -18.67
CA GLN A 333 17.57 -12.78 -20.02
C GLN A 333 16.07 -12.77 -20.37
N LEU A 334 15.47 -11.59 -20.32
CA LEU A 334 14.05 -11.41 -20.62
C LEU A 334 13.80 -11.68 -22.12
N PRO A 335 12.85 -12.58 -22.51
CA PRO A 335 12.69 -13.01 -23.90
C PRO A 335 11.84 -12.06 -24.75
N TRP A 336 11.32 -10.99 -24.18
CA TRP A 336 10.47 -9.99 -24.84
C TRP A 336 11.22 -8.69 -25.12
N THR A 337 10.59 -7.79 -25.85
CA THR A 337 11.13 -6.46 -26.16
C THR A 337 11.34 -5.66 -24.88
N ALA A 338 12.58 -5.25 -24.64
CA ALA A 338 12.98 -4.45 -23.49
C ALA A 338 13.17 -2.99 -23.92
N LEU A 339 12.50 -2.09 -23.21
CA LEU A 339 12.58 -0.65 -23.39
C LEU A 339 12.87 0.02 -22.05
N ARG A 340 13.39 1.24 -22.06
CA ARG A 340 13.61 2.07 -20.88
C ARG A 340 12.97 3.44 -21.05
N SER A 341 12.05 3.78 -20.16
CA SER A 341 11.47 5.11 -20.02
C SER A 341 11.86 5.64 -18.66
N HIS A 342 12.83 6.54 -18.59
CA HIS A 342 13.37 7.05 -17.33
C HIS A 342 12.44 8.07 -16.70
N ALA A 343 12.32 7.98 -15.36
CA ALA A 343 11.37 8.75 -14.56
C ALA A 343 11.51 10.27 -14.73
N GLY A 344 10.43 10.92 -15.16
CA GLY A 344 10.31 12.36 -15.30
C GLY A 344 8.85 12.78 -15.57
N LYS A 345 8.56 14.06 -15.56
CA LYS A 345 7.24 14.55 -15.91
C LYS A 345 6.96 14.27 -17.39
N GLY A 346 5.88 13.50 -17.67
CA GLY A 346 5.49 13.10 -19.03
C GLY A 346 6.17 11.81 -19.50
N ASP A 347 6.89 11.09 -18.63
CA ASP A 347 7.36 9.73 -18.92
C ASP A 347 6.20 8.71 -18.93
N ALA A 348 6.53 7.46 -19.30
CA ALA A 348 5.52 6.40 -19.38
C ALA A 348 4.78 6.17 -18.06
N LEU A 349 5.47 6.21 -16.92
CA LEU A 349 4.82 6.04 -15.60
C LEU A 349 3.82 7.15 -15.31
N ASP A 350 4.21 8.42 -15.57
CA ASP A 350 3.33 9.56 -15.32
C ASP A 350 2.13 9.57 -16.26
N LEU A 351 2.32 9.26 -17.55
CA LEU A 351 1.24 9.15 -18.54
C LEU A 351 0.19 8.10 -18.16
N TYR A 352 0.63 6.97 -17.64
CA TYR A 352 -0.24 5.87 -17.20
C TYR A 352 -0.70 5.98 -15.74
N GLY A 353 -0.30 7.02 -15.03
CA GLY A 353 -0.68 7.25 -13.63
C GLY A 353 -0.06 6.25 -12.64
N ILE A 354 1.02 5.57 -13.02
CA ILE A 354 1.67 4.54 -12.22
C ILE A 354 2.48 5.19 -11.11
N ARG A 355 2.26 4.78 -9.86
CA ARG A 355 2.92 5.32 -8.67
C ARG A 355 3.82 4.29 -7.97
N GLY A 356 3.77 3.04 -8.41
CA GLY A 356 4.59 1.95 -7.90
C GLY A 356 4.76 0.87 -8.95
N ILE A 357 5.79 0.06 -8.81
CA ILE A 357 6.09 -1.10 -9.65
C ILE A 357 6.28 -2.34 -8.75
N PRO A 358 5.93 -3.56 -9.24
CA PRO A 358 5.50 -3.89 -10.60
C PRO A 358 4.15 -3.28 -10.98
N ALA A 359 3.91 -3.00 -12.27
CA ALA A 359 2.62 -2.60 -12.79
C ALA A 359 2.44 -3.11 -14.23
N VAL A 360 1.28 -3.69 -14.51
CA VAL A 360 0.99 -4.29 -15.82
C VAL A 360 -0.19 -3.59 -16.46
N ILE A 361 0.01 -3.15 -17.70
CA ILE A 361 -1.01 -2.53 -18.55
C ILE A 361 -1.32 -3.46 -19.72
N LEU A 362 -2.61 -3.67 -19.99
CA LEU A 362 -3.05 -4.43 -21.17
C LEU A 362 -3.80 -3.51 -22.13
N ILE A 363 -3.40 -3.53 -23.40
CA ILE A 363 -3.96 -2.72 -24.48
C ILE A 363 -4.58 -3.63 -25.53
N SER A 364 -5.77 -3.25 -25.99
CA SER A 364 -6.53 -3.96 -27.03
C SER A 364 -5.96 -3.73 -28.43
N PRO A 365 -6.36 -4.56 -29.43
CA PRO A 365 -5.95 -4.39 -30.81
C PRO A 365 -6.37 -3.06 -31.47
N ASP A 366 -7.39 -2.40 -30.95
CA ASP A 366 -7.82 -1.05 -31.35
C ASP A 366 -7.11 0.08 -30.60
N GLY A 367 -6.06 -0.25 -29.82
CA GLY A 367 -5.21 0.71 -29.15
C GLY A 367 -5.80 1.32 -27.86
N LYS A 368 -6.81 0.69 -27.25
CA LYS A 368 -7.40 1.16 -25.99
C LYS A 368 -6.85 0.38 -24.79
N VAL A 369 -6.71 1.06 -23.69
CA VAL A 369 -6.36 0.42 -22.41
C VAL A 369 -7.50 -0.48 -21.95
N ILE A 370 -7.24 -1.78 -21.79
CA ILE A 370 -8.22 -2.76 -21.27
C ILE A 370 -8.21 -2.77 -19.75
N SER A 371 -7.03 -2.75 -19.17
CA SER A 371 -6.84 -2.82 -17.73
C SER A 371 -5.48 -2.26 -17.33
N THR A 372 -5.42 -1.71 -16.12
CA THR A 372 -4.24 -1.06 -15.53
C THR A 372 -3.84 -1.68 -14.20
N ASP A 373 -4.52 -2.75 -13.78
CA ASP A 373 -4.37 -3.37 -12.45
C ASP A 373 -4.42 -4.91 -12.58
N LEU A 374 -3.43 -5.45 -13.30
CA LEU A 374 -3.34 -6.88 -13.56
C LEU A 374 -2.06 -7.43 -12.95
N GLU A 375 -2.21 -8.25 -11.90
CA GLU A 375 -1.10 -8.94 -11.26
C GLU A 375 -1.43 -10.43 -11.05
N GLY A 376 -0.40 -11.27 -11.07
CA GLY A 376 -0.50 -12.69 -10.73
C GLY A 376 -1.66 -13.41 -11.41
N LYS A 377 -2.51 -14.08 -10.64
CA LYS A 377 -3.66 -14.84 -11.13
C LYS A 377 -4.68 -14.00 -11.91
N ASN A 378 -4.84 -12.72 -11.57
CA ASN A 378 -5.76 -11.82 -12.29
C ASN A 378 -5.29 -11.59 -13.73
N LEU A 379 -4.00 -11.40 -13.93
CA LEU A 379 -3.39 -11.29 -15.26
C LEU A 379 -3.58 -12.59 -16.05
N GLN A 380 -3.27 -13.74 -15.46
CA GLN A 380 -3.43 -15.05 -16.09
C GLN A 380 -4.89 -15.29 -16.52
N THR A 381 -5.84 -15.07 -15.61
CA THR A 381 -7.29 -15.25 -15.90
C THR A 381 -7.73 -14.30 -17.02
N LYS A 382 -7.28 -13.05 -16.99
CA LYS A 382 -7.61 -12.07 -18.03
C LYS A 382 -7.11 -12.49 -19.41
N LEU A 383 -5.85 -12.94 -19.49
CA LEU A 383 -5.27 -13.42 -20.74
C LEU A 383 -5.97 -14.71 -21.23
N ALA A 384 -6.26 -15.66 -20.35
CA ALA A 384 -7.03 -16.85 -20.70
C ALA A 384 -8.41 -16.47 -21.30
N THR A 385 -9.14 -15.54 -20.66
CA THR A 385 -10.44 -15.07 -21.18
C THR A 385 -10.35 -14.42 -22.56
N ILE A 386 -9.21 -13.83 -22.92
CA ILE A 386 -9.02 -13.15 -24.21
C ILE A 386 -8.58 -14.13 -25.31
N PHE A 387 -7.76 -15.10 -24.96
CA PHE A 387 -7.07 -15.95 -25.95
C PHE A 387 -7.55 -17.41 -25.96
N GLU A 388 -8.35 -17.83 -25.02
CA GLU A 388 -8.97 -19.17 -24.94
C GLU A 388 -10.49 -19.11 -25.24
#